data_2c06c82caec1c01fb8477d8a385bd707
#
_entry.id   2c06c82caec1c01fb8477d8a385bd707
#
_cell.length_a   1.000
_cell.length_b   1.000
_cell.length_c   1.000
_cell.angle_alpha   90.00
_cell.angle_beta   90.00
_cell.angle_gamma   90.00
#
_symmetry.space_group_name_H-M   'P 1'
#
loop_
_entity.id
_entity.type
_entity.pdbx_description
1 polymer ?
#
loop_
_entity_poly.entity_id
_entity_poly.type
_entity_poly.pdbx_seq_one_letter_code
_entity_poly.pdbx_strand_id
1 'polypeptide(L)'
;LPELKTCQRGKLHSERFPKMKNVIYIGQEKHRGMYNTAEILLLGSSISDDKLIQAKKQVNCHDVVNMQYTSGTTGFPKGVMLTHHNISNDGFFTGEHMKFTSEDKLCVCVPLFHCFGVVLATMNCLTHGCTQVMVEKFDPLVVLASVHQERCTALYGVPTMFIAELNHPMFNM
;
A
#
# COMPACT_ATOMS: atom_id res chain seq x y z
N LEU A 1 5.01 -12.51 19.25
CA LEU A 1 4.03 -12.27 20.32
C LEU A 1 3.60 -13.60 20.93
N PRO A 2 4.34 -14.12 21.95
CA PRO A 2 4.00 -15.38 22.59
C PRO A 2 2.62 -15.36 23.26
N GLU A 3 2.16 -14.21 23.69
CA GLU A 3 0.86 -13.97 24.33
C GLU A 3 -0.33 -14.34 23.43
N LEU A 4 -0.16 -14.36 22.12
CA LEU A 4 -1.20 -14.80 21.18
C LEU A 4 -1.62 -16.25 21.38
N LYS A 5 -0.74 -17.10 21.93
CA LYS A 5 -1.04 -18.51 22.22
C LYS A 5 -2.08 -18.70 23.32
N THR A 6 -2.27 -17.70 24.17
CA THR A 6 -3.15 -17.78 25.35
C THR A 6 -4.26 -16.74 25.36
N CYS A 7 -4.12 -15.62 24.64
CA CYS A 7 -5.10 -14.55 24.63
C CYS A 7 -6.36 -14.91 23.82
N GLN A 8 -7.46 -14.23 24.15
CA GLN A 8 -8.65 -14.17 23.31
C GLN A 8 -8.46 -13.09 22.22
N ARG A 9 -9.13 -13.27 21.09
CA ARG A 9 -9.15 -12.29 20.01
C ARG A 9 -9.63 -10.93 20.52
N GLY A 10 -8.97 -9.86 20.14
CA GLY A 10 -9.29 -8.51 20.57
C GLY A 10 -8.89 -8.15 22.01
N LYS A 11 -8.29 -9.07 22.73
CA LYS A 11 -7.86 -8.89 24.12
C LYS A 11 -6.36 -9.17 24.33
N LEU A 12 -5.56 -8.82 23.34
CA LEU A 12 -4.11 -8.96 23.46
C LEU A 12 -3.59 -7.98 24.51
N HIS A 13 -2.82 -8.51 25.47
CA HIS A 13 -2.02 -7.75 26.41
C HIS A 13 -0.57 -8.16 26.20
N SER A 14 0.24 -7.30 25.61
CA SER A 14 1.67 -7.52 25.43
C SER A 14 2.46 -6.47 26.18
N GLU A 15 3.42 -6.89 27.00
CA GLU A 15 4.34 -5.99 27.70
C GLU A 15 5.21 -5.21 26.70
N ARG A 16 5.63 -5.88 25.62
CA ARG A 16 6.45 -5.26 24.57
C ARG A 16 5.67 -4.24 23.72
N PHE A 17 4.37 -4.48 23.50
CA PHE A 17 3.50 -3.64 22.68
C PHE A 17 2.18 -3.33 23.42
N PRO A 18 2.20 -2.50 24.47
CA PRO A 18 1.05 -2.32 25.38
C PRO A 18 -0.18 -1.68 24.70
N LYS A 19 0.01 -0.99 23.59
CA LYS A 19 -1.08 -0.39 22.82
C LYS A 19 -1.70 -1.33 21.78
N MET A 20 -1.05 -2.46 21.49
CA MET A 20 -1.56 -3.43 20.51
C MET A 20 -2.68 -4.26 21.13
N LYS A 21 -3.87 -4.20 20.54
CA LYS A 21 -5.07 -4.92 21.01
C LYS A 21 -5.47 -6.06 20.11
N ASN A 22 -5.28 -5.89 18.82
CA ASN A 22 -5.72 -6.83 17.79
C ASN A 22 -4.56 -7.21 16.89
N VAL A 23 -4.55 -8.47 16.44
CA VAL A 23 -3.69 -8.96 15.38
C VAL A 23 -4.58 -9.57 14.31
N ILE A 24 -4.39 -9.13 13.07
CA ILE A 24 -5.15 -9.59 11.92
C ILE A 24 -4.19 -10.32 10.99
N TYR A 25 -4.55 -11.55 10.62
CA TYR A 25 -3.85 -12.35 9.63
C TYR A 25 -4.55 -12.17 8.28
N ILE A 26 -3.80 -11.70 7.29
CA ILE A 26 -4.29 -11.57 5.92
C ILE A 26 -4.20 -12.94 5.27
N GLY A 27 -5.33 -13.66 5.24
CA GLY A 27 -5.45 -15.02 4.72
C GLY A 27 -6.71 -15.70 5.24
N GLN A 28 -6.93 -16.95 4.81
CA GLN A 28 -8.11 -17.74 5.18
C GLN A 28 -7.90 -18.59 6.44
N GLU A 29 -6.66 -18.88 6.79
CA GLU A 29 -6.32 -19.72 7.92
C GLU A 29 -6.69 -19.09 9.26
N LYS A 30 -7.05 -19.94 10.23
CA LYS A 30 -7.38 -19.52 11.59
C LYS A 30 -6.17 -19.70 12.49
N HIS A 31 -5.68 -18.60 13.03
CA HIS A 31 -4.63 -18.61 14.04
C HIS A 31 -5.17 -18.16 15.39
N ARG A 32 -4.71 -18.83 16.47
CA ARG A 32 -5.14 -18.51 17.83
C ARG A 32 -4.77 -17.06 18.19
N GLY A 33 -5.69 -16.34 18.80
CA GLY A 33 -5.49 -14.95 19.22
C GLY A 33 -5.58 -13.92 18.10
N MET A 34 -5.71 -14.35 16.83
CA MET A 34 -5.78 -13.48 15.66
C MET A 34 -7.16 -13.54 15.00
N TYR A 35 -7.54 -12.46 14.35
CA TYR A 35 -8.60 -12.47 13.34
C TYR A 35 -8.01 -12.81 11.99
N ASN A 36 -8.78 -13.47 11.12
CA ASN A 36 -8.44 -13.60 9.71
C ASN A 36 -9.28 -12.65 8.84
N THR A 37 -8.98 -12.59 7.54
CA THR A 37 -9.66 -11.67 6.62
C THR A 37 -11.17 -11.89 6.59
N ALA A 38 -11.64 -13.14 6.53
CA ALA A 38 -13.07 -13.46 6.47
C ALA A 38 -13.81 -13.00 7.75
N GLU A 39 -13.19 -13.18 8.91
CA GLU A 39 -13.77 -12.75 10.19
C GLU A 39 -13.86 -11.22 10.30
N ILE A 40 -12.86 -10.49 9.79
CA ILE A 40 -12.91 -9.01 9.76
C ILE A 40 -14.01 -8.52 8.83
N LEU A 41 -14.18 -9.12 7.65
CA LEU A 41 -15.26 -8.78 6.72
C LEU A 41 -16.63 -9.03 7.36
N LEU A 42 -16.80 -10.18 8.04
CA LEU A 42 -18.04 -10.50 8.76
C LEU A 42 -18.33 -9.51 9.90
N LEU A 43 -17.32 -9.13 10.67
CA LEU A 43 -17.49 -8.11 11.72
C LEU A 43 -17.81 -6.73 11.10
N GLY A 44 -17.21 -6.40 9.96
CA GLY A 44 -17.47 -5.16 9.22
C GLY A 44 -18.93 -5.05 8.77
N SER A 45 -19.57 -6.15 8.37
CA SER A 45 -20.98 -6.15 7.93
C SER A 45 -21.97 -5.74 9.04
N SER A 46 -21.57 -5.80 10.30
CA SER A 46 -22.37 -5.34 11.45
C SER A 46 -22.20 -3.87 11.78
N ILE A 47 -21.30 -3.17 11.10
CA ILE A 47 -21.03 -1.74 11.29
C ILE A 47 -21.98 -0.93 10.41
N SER A 48 -22.78 -0.05 11.02
CA SER A 48 -23.68 0.82 10.26
C SER A 48 -22.91 1.93 9.53
N ASP A 49 -23.50 2.38 8.42
CA ASP A 49 -22.95 3.50 7.63
C ASP A 49 -22.80 4.77 8.47
N ASP A 50 -23.72 5.03 9.40
CA ASP A 50 -23.63 6.17 10.32
C ASP A 50 -22.36 6.13 11.17
N LYS A 51 -21.98 4.96 11.70
CA LYS A 51 -20.74 4.80 12.47
C LYS A 51 -19.51 5.08 11.60
N LEU A 52 -19.53 4.62 10.36
CA LEU A 52 -18.46 4.88 9.40
C LEU A 52 -18.38 6.38 9.07
N ILE A 53 -19.50 7.03 8.82
CA ILE A 53 -19.57 8.48 8.56
C ILE A 53 -19.06 9.28 9.76
N GLN A 54 -19.46 8.91 10.99
CA GLN A 54 -18.95 9.56 12.20
C GLN A 54 -17.44 9.40 12.37
N ALA A 55 -16.91 8.20 12.13
CA ALA A 55 -15.46 7.96 12.18
C ALA A 55 -14.71 8.80 11.14
N LYS A 56 -15.22 8.89 9.90
CA LYS A 56 -14.64 9.75 8.85
C LYS A 56 -14.60 11.23 9.25
N LYS A 57 -15.62 11.73 9.93
CA LYS A 57 -15.68 13.13 10.39
C LYS A 57 -14.61 13.47 11.45
N GLN A 58 -14.07 12.47 12.14
CA GLN A 58 -13.02 12.68 13.15
C GLN A 58 -11.62 12.77 12.54
N VAL A 59 -11.45 12.38 11.28
CA VAL A 59 -10.16 12.44 10.60
C VAL A 59 -9.88 13.85 10.12
N ASN A 60 -8.72 14.39 10.51
CA ASN A 60 -8.24 15.69 10.04
C ASN A 60 -7.16 15.48 8.95
N CYS A 61 -7.17 16.33 7.94
CA CYS A 61 -6.18 16.24 6.85
C CYS A 61 -4.73 16.42 7.33
N HIS A 62 -4.53 17.02 8.49
CA HIS A 62 -3.21 17.18 9.12
C HIS A 62 -2.85 16.06 10.10
N ASP A 63 -3.70 15.05 10.27
CA ASP A 63 -3.35 13.87 11.05
C ASP A 63 -2.28 13.06 10.32
N VAL A 64 -1.35 12.50 11.09
CA VAL A 64 -0.30 11.61 10.57
C VAL A 64 -0.94 10.29 10.16
N VAL A 65 -0.82 9.92 8.89
CA VAL A 65 -1.41 8.70 8.33
C VAL A 65 -0.36 7.69 7.87
N ASN A 66 0.85 8.15 7.62
CA ASN A 66 1.94 7.30 7.12
C ASN A 66 3.26 7.66 7.81
N MET A 67 4.11 6.68 8.04
CA MET A 67 5.45 6.87 8.57
C MET A 67 6.45 6.15 7.66
N GLN A 68 7.28 6.93 6.99
CA GLN A 68 8.32 6.43 6.10
C GLN A 68 9.69 6.53 6.76
N TYR A 69 10.42 5.43 6.76
CA TYR A 69 11.77 5.41 7.29
C TYR A 69 12.78 5.67 6.17
N THR A 70 13.68 6.61 6.42
CA THR A 70 14.82 6.90 5.54
C THR A 70 16.12 6.38 6.16
N SER A 71 17.07 5.99 5.32
CA SER A 71 18.37 5.44 5.77
C SER A 71 19.24 6.44 6.54
N GLY A 72 18.92 7.73 6.54
CA GLY A 72 19.63 8.78 7.27
C GLY A 72 21.16 8.78 7.08
N THR A 73 21.75 9.92 6.85
CA THR A 73 23.23 10.08 6.73
C THR A 73 23.97 9.87 8.06
N THR A 74 23.26 9.80 9.18
CA THR A 74 23.80 9.74 10.55
C THR A 74 23.77 8.35 11.19
N GLY A 75 23.49 7.28 10.43
CA GLY A 75 23.53 5.88 10.88
C GLY A 75 22.23 5.33 11.46
N PHE A 76 21.31 6.15 11.97
CA PHE A 76 19.99 5.68 12.43
C PHE A 76 18.89 6.07 11.44
N PRO A 77 17.97 5.14 11.09
CA PRO A 77 16.83 5.47 10.27
C PRO A 77 15.96 6.57 10.90
N LYS A 78 15.54 7.54 10.09
CA LYS A 78 14.64 8.61 10.52
C LYS A 78 13.21 8.27 10.08
N GLY A 79 12.27 8.27 11.02
CA GLY A 79 10.85 8.11 10.74
C GLY A 79 10.22 9.45 10.34
N VAL A 80 9.92 9.61 9.05
CA VAL A 80 9.25 10.79 8.53
C VAL A 80 7.74 10.61 8.69
N MET A 81 7.10 11.47 9.46
CA MET A 81 5.64 11.49 9.67
C MET A 81 4.96 12.24 8.54
N LEU A 82 4.16 11.54 7.75
CA LEU A 82 3.41 12.11 6.63
C LEU A 82 1.92 12.20 6.99
N THR A 83 1.32 13.37 6.75
CA THR A 83 -0.10 13.61 6.96
C THR A 83 -0.91 13.20 5.74
N HIS A 84 -2.24 13.08 5.89
CA HIS A 84 -3.14 12.92 4.74
C HIS A 84 -2.91 14.02 3.70
N HIS A 85 -2.73 15.28 4.16
CA HIS A 85 -2.45 16.42 3.28
C HIS A 85 -1.18 16.22 2.45
N ASN A 86 -0.09 15.75 3.07
CA ASN A 86 1.16 15.50 2.35
C ASN A 86 0.98 14.47 1.24
N ILE A 87 0.50 13.26 1.60
CA ILE A 87 0.44 12.15 0.64
C ILE A 87 -0.59 12.38 -0.47
N SER A 88 -1.73 13.04 -0.16
CA SER A 88 -2.76 13.31 -1.15
C SER A 88 -2.31 14.36 -2.16
N ASN A 89 -1.68 15.45 -1.70
CA ASN A 89 -1.18 16.48 -2.60
C ASN A 89 0.01 15.99 -3.43
N ASP A 90 0.92 15.23 -2.84
CA ASP A 90 2.07 14.69 -3.57
C ASP A 90 1.61 13.72 -4.68
N GLY A 91 0.65 12.84 -4.37
CA GLY A 91 0.02 11.99 -5.38
C GLY A 91 -0.70 12.79 -6.47
N PHE A 92 -1.47 13.82 -6.09
CA PHE A 92 -2.17 14.69 -7.04
C PHE A 92 -1.21 15.42 -7.96
N PHE A 93 -0.24 16.15 -7.41
CA PHE A 93 0.70 16.92 -8.24
C PHE A 93 1.58 16.03 -9.13
N THR A 94 1.92 14.82 -8.65
CA THR A 94 2.64 13.85 -9.49
C THR A 94 1.82 13.47 -10.71
N GLY A 95 0.53 13.19 -10.56
CA GLY A 95 -0.35 12.85 -11.67
C GLY A 95 -0.59 14.01 -12.63
N GLU A 96 -0.76 15.24 -12.12
CA GLU A 96 -0.84 16.45 -12.93
C GLU A 96 0.40 16.63 -13.80
N HIS A 97 1.61 16.47 -13.23
CA HIS A 97 2.85 16.59 -13.99
C HIS A 97 3.01 15.48 -15.03
N MET A 98 2.55 14.27 -14.72
CA MET A 98 2.55 13.16 -15.68
C MET A 98 1.37 13.19 -16.64
N LYS A 99 0.42 14.12 -16.47
CA LYS A 99 -0.80 14.28 -17.26
C LYS A 99 -1.68 13.02 -17.24
N PHE A 100 -1.76 12.36 -16.09
CA PHE A 100 -2.61 11.18 -15.94
C PHE A 100 -4.09 11.54 -16.00
N THR A 101 -4.85 10.62 -16.58
CA THR A 101 -6.30 10.69 -16.72
C THR A 101 -6.92 9.36 -16.28
N SER A 102 -8.25 9.29 -16.20
CA SER A 102 -8.97 8.05 -15.92
C SER A 102 -8.78 6.94 -16.97
N GLU A 103 -8.29 7.30 -18.17
CA GLU A 103 -8.01 6.36 -19.24
C GLU A 103 -6.66 5.66 -19.08
N ASP A 104 -5.79 6.18 -18.21
CA ASP A 104 -4.45 5.65 -18.02
C ASP A 104 -4.43 4.40 -17.16
N LYS A 105 -3.47 3.54 -17.45
CA LYS A 105 -3.18 2.33 -16.70
C LYS A 105 -1.71 2.31 -16.31
N LEU A 106 -1.45 2.43 -15.00
CA LEU A 106 -0.10 2.42 -14.45
C LEU A 106 0.28 1.02 -13.99
N CYS A 107 1.33 0.43 -14.61
CA CYS A 107 1.95 -0.77 -14.09
C CYS A 107 2.87 -0.44 -12.91
N VAL A 108 2.62 -1.08 -11.77
CA VAL A 108 3.32 -0.83 -10.51
C VAL A 108 4.03 -2.10 -10.07
N CYS A 109 5.35 -2.12 -10.23
CA CYS A 109 6.24 -3.20 -9.78
C CYS A 109 7.18 -2.76 -8.64
N VAL A 110 6.97 -1.53 -8.13
CA VAL A 110 7.74 -0.98 -7.01
C VAL A 110 7.04 -1.27 -5.69
N PRO A 111 7.79 -1.42 -4.57
CA PRO A 111 7.22 -1.82 -3.29
C PRO A 111 6.24 -0.78 -2.72
N LEU A 112 5.07 -1.24 -2.25
CA LEU A 112 4.06 -0.38 -1.60
C LEU A 112 4.43 0.09 -0.19
N PHE A 113 5.41 -0.54 0.45
CA PHE A 113 5.93 -0.05 1.74
C PHE A 113 6.88 1.14 1.60
N HIS A 114 7.23 1.54 0.38
CA HIS A 114 8.01 2.72 0.06
C HIS A 114 7.10 3.80 -0.53
N CYS A 115 7.42 5.08 -0.30
CA CYS A 115 6.64 6.21 -0.83
C CYS A 115 6.50 6.18 -2.36
N PHE A 116 7.45 5.62 -3.09
CA PHE A 116 7.33 5.44 -4.54
C PHE A 116 6.09 4.61 -4.92
N GLY A 117 5.83 3.52 -4.22
CA GLY A 117 4.65 2.68 -4.46
C GLY A 117 3.37 3.24 -3.85
N VAL A 118 3.38 3.61 -2.56
CA VAL A 118 2.15 4.03 -1.88
C VAL A 118 1.73 5.46 -2.22
N VAL A 119 2.66 6.39 -2.38
CA VAL A 119 2.32 7.80 -2.67
C VAL A 119 2.34 8.07 -4.17
N LEU A 120 3.52 7.93 -4.82
CA LEU A 120 3.67 8.30 -6.21
C LEU A 120 2.87 7.40 -7.16
N ALA A 121 2.65 6.12 -6.83
CA ALA A 121 1.80 5.24 -7.65
C ALA A 121 0.35 5.21 -7.15
N THR A 122 0.10 4.72 -5.93
CA THR A 122 -1.27 4.46 -5.47
C THR A 122 -2.08 5.74 -5.30
N MET A 123 -1.54 6.75 -4.60
CA MET A 123 -2.28 8.00 -4.40
C MET A 123 -2.46 8.78 -5.71
N ASN A 124 -1.48 8.73 -6.61
CA ASN A 124 -1.60 9.29 -7.94
C ASN A 124 -2.76 8.63 -8.72
N CYS A 125 -2.81 7.29 -8.77
CA CYS A 125 -3.92 6.59 -9.44
C CYS A 125 -5.28 6.94 -8.81
N LEU A 126 -5.35 7.03 -7.47
CA LEU A 126 -6.59 7.38 -6.79
C LEU A 126 -7.06 8.80 -7.10
N THR A 127 -6.16 9.77 -7.14
CA THR A 127 -6.50 11.19 -7.38
C THR A 127 -6.91 11.47 -8.82
N HIS A 128 -6.45 10.67 -9.78
CA HIS A 128 -6.74 10.84 -11.21
C HIS A 128 -7.73 9.80 -11.76
N GLY A 129 -8.17 8.85 -10.91
CA GLY A 129 -9.10 7.80 -11.32
C GLY A 129 -8.50 6.80 -12.30
N CYS A 130 -7.17 6.73 -12.44
CA CYS A 130 -6.52 5.80 -13.35
C CYS A 130 -6.40 4.38 -12.76
N THR A 131 -6.27 3.41 -13.65
CA THR A 131 -6.15 2.01 -13.26
C THR A 131 -4.74 1.70 -12.76
N GLN A 132 -4.64 0.98 -11.65
CA GLN A 132 -3.38 0.45 -11.13
C GLN A 132 -3.27 -1.04 -11.44
N VAL A 133 -2.30 -1.42 -12.25
CA VAL A 133 -1.93 -2.80 -12.56
C VAL A 133 -0.78 -3.21 -11.65
N MET A 134 -1.04 -4.06 -10.67
CA MET A 134 -0.07 -4.40 -9.62
C MET A 134 0.68 -5.68 -9.93
N VAL A 135 2.00 -5.62 -9.90
CA VAL A 135 2.89 -6.78 -9.96
C VAL A 135 3.41 -7.05 -8.55
N GLU A 136 3.05 -8.20 -7.98
CA GLU A 136 3.34 -8.55 -6.58
C GLU A 136 4.84 -8.52 -6.27
N LYS A 137 5.65 -9.05 -7.18
CA LYS A 137 7.11 -9.09 -7.08
C LYS A 137 7.71 -8.77 -8.43
N PHE A 138 8.70 -7.89 -8.44
CA PHE A 138 9.41 -7.57 -9.67
C PHE A 138 10.04 -8.83 -10.31
N ASP A 139 9.63 -9.08 -11.53
CA ASP A 139 10.20 -10.02 -12.48
C ASP A 139 10.08 -9.39 -13.87
N PRO A 140 11.16 -9.24 -14.65
CA PRO A 140 11.12 -8.50 -15.92
C PRO A 140 10.10 -9.08 -16.89
N LEU A 141 9.97 -10.42 -16.97
CA LEU A 141 9.00 -11.07 -17.85
C LEU A 141 7.57 -10.80 -17.42
N VAL A 142 7.29 -10.87 -16.10
CA VAL A 142 5.95 -10.61 -15.56
C VAL A 142 5.56 -9.15 -15.80
N VAL A 143 6.49 -8.20 -15.62
CA VAL A 143 6.24 -6.78 -15.90
C VAL A 143 5.94 -6.57 -17.38
N LEU A 144 6.78 -7.07 -18.29
CA LEU A 144 6.57 -6.96 -19.74
C LEU A 144 5.24 -7.58 -20.17
N ALA A 145 4.91 -8.77 -19.66
CA ALA A 145 3.64 -9.42 -19.92
C ALA A 145 2.45 -8.60 -19.40
N SER A 146 2.53 -8.05 -18.19
CA SER A 146 1.48 -7.21 -17.61
C SER A 146 1.27 -5.94 -18.42
N VAL A 147 2.35 -5.26 -18.81
CA VAL A 147 2.26 -4.05 -19.66
C VAL A 147 1.58 -4.36 -20.99
N HIS A 148 1.94 -5.47 -21.62
CA HIS A 148 1.36 -5.87 -22.90
C HIS A 148 -0.10 -6.30 -22.78
N GLN A 149 -0.41 -7.21 -21.86
CA GLN A 149 -1.75 -7.81 -21.71
C GLN A 149 -2.78 -6.78 -21.21
N GLU A 150 -2.42 -5.98 -20.23
CA GLU A 150 -3.30 -4.97 -19.66
C GLU A 150 -3.29 -3.65 -20.46
N ARG A 151 -2.41 -3.53 -21.46
CA ARG A 151 -2.20 -2.32 -22.25
C ARG A 151 -1.91 -1.13 -21.36
N CYS A 152 -0.92 -1.27 -20.48
CA CYS A 152 -0.52 -0.19 -19.60
C CYS A 152 0.04 0.99 -20.40
N THR A 153 -0.37 2.21 -20.03
CA THR A 153 0.09 3.46 -20.65
C THR A 153 1.30 4.05 -19.92
N ALA A 154 1.55 3.58 -18.69
CA ALA A 154 2.67 4.01 -17.87
C ALA A 154 3.25 2.84 -17.06
N LEU A 155 4.54 2.94 -16.76
CA LEU A 155 5.28 1.98 -15.95
C LEU A 155 6.19 2.72 -14.98
N TYR A 156 6.15 2.35 -13.70
CA TYR A 156 7.10 2.81 -12.69
C TYR A 156 8.17 1.76 -12.43
N GLY A 157 9.41 2.22 -12.32
CA GLY A 157 10.54 1.37 -11.99
C GLY A 157 11.76 2.18 -11.60
N VAL A 158 12.75 1.51 -11.02
CA VAL A 158 14.09 2.08 -10.82
C VAL A 158 14.99 1.71 -12.00
N PRO A 159 16.09 2.42 -12.25
CA PRO A 159 16.92 2.19 -13.45
C PRO A 159 17.32 0.74 -13.68
N THR A 160 17.64 -0.01 -12.62
CA THR A 160 18.01 -1.42 -12.70
C THR A 160 16.87 -2.33 -13.19
N MET A 161 15.61 -1.97 -12.88
CA MET A 161 14.44 -2.70 -13.37
C MET A 161 14.30 -2.52 -14.88
N PHE A 162 14.36 -1.28 -15.38
CA PHE A 162 14.32 -1.01 -16.82
C PHE A 162 15.47 -1.66 -17.58
N ILE A 163 16.67 -1.70 -17.02
CA ILE A 163 17.80 -2.41 -17.62
C ILE A 163 17.49 -3.90 -17.75
N ALA A 164 16.92 -4.51 -16.72
CA ALA A 164 16.55 -5.92 -16.73
C ALA A 164 15.44 -6.22 -17.75
N GLU A 165 14.45 -5.34 -17.88
CA GLU A 165 13.35 -5.46 -18.85
C GLU A 165 13.87 -5.33 -20.30
N LEU A 166 14.68 -4.30 -20.58
CA LEU A 166 15.23 -4.03 -21.92
C LEU A 166 16.18 -5.14 -22.40
N ASN A 167 16.91 -5.79 -21.47
CA ASN A 167 17.80 -6.91 -21.79
C ASN A 167 17.11 -8.27 -21.75
N HIS A 168 15.82 -8.34 -21.44
CA HIS A 168 15.11 -9.60 -21.39
C HIS A 168 14.91 -10.16 -22.80
N PRO A 169 15.16 -11.48 -23.05
CA PRO A 169 15.03 -12.07 -24.40
C PRO A 169 13.64 -11.89 -25.02
N MET A 170 12.59 -11.79 -24.20
CA MET A 170 11.21 -11.60 -24.65
C MET A 170 10.82 -10.15 -24.90
N PHE A 171 11.73 -9.18 -24.74
CA PHE A 171 11.40 -7.76 -24.92
C PHE A 171 10.99 -7.41 -26.36
N ASN A 172 11.57 -8.09 -27.36
CA ASN A 172 11.34 -7.85 -28.78
C ASN A 172 10.37 -8.86 -29.44
N MET A 173 9.65 -9.65 -28.66
CA MET A 173 8.61 -10.54 -29.14
C MET A 173 7.23 -9.92 -28.99
#